data_0268b9ef2e012a03e0c22a7add1c89df
#
_entry.id   0268b9ef2e012a03e0c22a7add1c89df
#
_cell.length_a   1.000
_cell.length_b   1.000
_cell.length_c   1.000
_cell.angle_alpha   90.00
_cell.angle_beta   90.00
_cell.angle_gamma   90.00
#
_symmetry.space_group_name_H-M   'P 1'
#
loop_
_entity.id
_entity.type
_entity.pdbx_description
1 polymer ?
#
loop_
_entity_poly.entity_id
_entity_poly.type
_entity_poly.pdbx_seq_one_letter_code
_entity_poly.pdbx_strand_id
1 'polypeptide(L)'
;MTRLLATLLLAWTALPAPAGAQDGGTAPGARPDAGTATVTLAARSIGSRRGDPPERRSHAALLVRLGGAGGFIVQGGKEAVPGWLPGRARVVGYVIPCQDPSVEFTRAAGAFWGEPGVRDLPTREIATFVEPGLTEARIRAIVDSLNEEFRTRDYRLEGGPSSNSLVSRFLERLGRPLPAIGDVDLPGWGWKP
;
A
#
# COMPACT_ATOMS: atom_id res chain seq x y z
N MET A 1 8.73 4.95 40.70
CA MET A 1 9.54 5.22 39.50
C MET A 1 8.59 5.31 38.32
N THR A 2 8.16 6.50 37.99
CA THR A 2 7.11 6.80 37.01
C THR A 2 7.78 7.14 35.67
N ARG A 3 7.61 6.29 34.65
CA ARG A 3 8.11 6.56 33.28
C ARG A 3 7.03 7.32 32.53
N LEU A 4 7.29 8.58 32.23
CA LEU A 4 6.54 9.39 31.28
C LEU A 4 6.77 8.84 29.86
N LEU A 5 5.69 8.43 29.20
CA LEU A 5 5.64 8.19 27.76
C LEU A 5 5.38 9.53 27.06
N ALA A 6 6.40 10.06 26.40
CA ALA A 6 6.26 11.23 25.53
C ALA A 6 5.66 10.79 24.20
N THR A 7 4.42 11.22 23.95
CA THR A 7 3.75 11.08 22.65
C THR A 7 4.28 12.18 21.73
N LEU A 8 5.11 11.80 20.76
CA LEU A 8 5.59 12.70 19.71
C LEU A 8 4.49 12.83 18.63
N LEU A 9 3.75 13.94 18.69
CA LEU A 9 2.92 14.41 17.57
C LEU A 9 3.85 15.08 16.55
N LEU A 10 4.10 14.43 15.43
CA LEU A 10 4.75 15.04 14.27
C LEU A 10 3.73 15.88 13.50
N ALA A 11 3.78 17.20 13.70
CA ALA A 11 3.09 18.17 12.86
C ALA A 11 3.81 18.25 11.50
N TRP A 12 3.10 17.88 10.44
CA TRP A 12 3.54 18.13 9.07
C TRP A 12 3.27 19.60 8.72
N THR A 13 4.33 20.39 8.66
CA THR A 13 4.28 21.74 8.07
C THR A 13 4.39 21.63 6.57
N ALA A 14 3.35 22.07 5.88
CA ALA A 14 3.34 22.18 4.42
C ALA A 14 4.35 23.26 3.98
N LEU A 15 5.33 22.87 3.17
CA LEU A 15 6.21 23.81 2.46
C LEU A 15 5.50 24.32 1.19
N PRO A 16 5.61 25.62 0.87
CA PRO A 16 5.05 26.17 -0.36
C PRO A 16 5.82 25.67 -1.59
N ALA A 17 5.07 25.34 -2.64
CA ALA A 17 5.61 24.95 -3.94
C ALA A 17 6.30 26.12 -4.65
N PRO A 18 7.44 25.90 -5.34
CA PRO A 18 8.02 26.91 -6.21
C PRO A 18 7.19 27.09 -7.48
N ALA A 19 6.92 28.35 -7.82
CA ALA A 19 6.29 28.76 -9.06
C ALA A 19 7.31 28.73 -10.21
N GLY A 20 6.89 28.16 -11.35
CA GLY A 20 7.37 28.52 -12.68
C GLY A 20 8.41 27.63 -13.32
N ALA A 21 7.96 26.85 -14.34
CA ALA A 21 8.59 26.75 -15.66
C ALA A 21 7.57 26.11 -16.62
N GLN A 22 7.11 26.90 -17.59
CA GLN A 22 6.35 26.43 -18.75
C GLN A 22 7.31 25.97 -19.84
N ASP A 23 6.74 25.11 -20.70
CA ASP A 23 7.12 24.74 -22.06
C ASP A 23 7.91 23.44 -22.27
N GLY A 24 7.16 22.54 -22.89
CA GLY A 24 7.66 21.29 -23.49
C GLY A 24 6.47 20.42 -23.95
N GLY A 25 5.85 20.78 -25.08
CA GLY A 25 4.68 20.06 -25.60
C GLY A 25 4.96 18.59 -25.89
N THR A 26 4.28 17.73 -25.17
CA THR A 26 4.09 16.32 -25.49
C THR A 26 2.59 16.11 -25.75
N ALA A 27 2.26 15.40 -26.81
CA ALA A 27 0.90 15.15 -27.27
C ALA A 27 -0.03 14.66 -26.14
N PRO A 28 -1.31 15.06 -26.11
CA PRO A 28 -2.21 14.72 -25.03
C PRO A 28 -2.56 13.23 -25.11
N GLY A 29 -1.96 12.42 -24.23
CA GLY A 29 -2.53 11.15 -23.85
C GLY A 29 -3.94 11.39 -23.33
N ALA A 30 -4.95 10.68 -23.84
CA ALA A 30 -6.33 10.82 -23.45
C ALA A 30 -6.45 10.90 -21.93
N ARG A 31 -6.96 12.02 -21.40
CA ARG A 31 -7.31 12.12 -19.98
C ARG A 31 -8.33 11.04 -19.69
N PRO A 32 -8.11 10.18 -18.68
CA PRO A 32 -9.14 9.25 -18.28
C PRO A 32 -10.41 10.07 -17.96
N ASP A 33 -11.54 9.64 -18.50
CA ASP A 33 -12.84 10.27 -18.28
C ASP A 33 -13.08 10.42 -16.78
N ALA A 34 -13.67 11.55 -16.38
CA ALA A 34 -14.06 11.80 -15.00
C ALA A 34 -14.99 10.66 -14.53
N GLY A 35 -14.49 9.79 -13.65
CA GLY A 35 -15.21 8.61 -13.17
C GLY A 35 -14.52 7.27 -13.45
N THR A 36 -13.39 7.25 -14.15
CA THR A 36 -12.63 6.03 -14.41
C THR A 36 -11.34 6.02 -13.59
N ALA A 37 -11.14 4.98 -12.80
CA ALA A 37 -9.90 4.75 -12.07
C ALA A 37 -9.03 3.72 -12.78
N THR A 38 -7.71 3.89 -12.70
CA THR A 38 -6.73 2.85 -13.02
C THR A 38 -6.20 2.27 -11.71
N VAL A 39 -6.24 0.96 -11.58
CA VAL A 39 -5.76 0.21 -10.42
C VAL A 39 -4.64 -0.70 -10.87
N THR A 40 -3.42 -0.45 -10.42
CA THR A 40 -2.26 -1.29 -10.72
C THR A 40 -1.87 -2.09 -9.48
N LEU A 41 -1.87 -3.43 -9.59
CA LEU A 41 -1.24 -4.29 -8.60
C LEU A 41 0.26 -4.22 -8.80
N ALA A 42 0.97 -3.75 -7.78
CA ALA A 42 2.41 -3.69 -7.76
C ALA A 42 2.97 -4.45 -6.54
N ALA A 43 4.16 -4.98 -6.70
CA ALA A 43 4.92 -5.58 -5.62
C ALA A 43 6.30 -4.94 -5.54
N ARG A 44 6.79 -4.72 -4.33
CA ARG A 44 8.17 -4.30 -4.08
C ARG A 44 8.85 -5.30 -3.16
N SER A 45 10.16 -5.49 -3.33
CA SER A 45 10.94 -6.32 -2.42
C SER A 45 10.82 -5.79 -1.00
N ILE A 46 10.65 -6.68 -0.04
CA ILE A 46 10.83 -6.35 1.37
C ILE A 46 12.35 -6.24 1.54
N GLY A 47 12.83 -5.03 1.80
CA GLY A 47 14.27 -4.83 1.94
C GLY A 47 14.83 -5.67 3.08
N SER A 48 15.84 -6.46 2.79
CA SER A 48 16.70 -7.10 3.79
C SER A 48 17.46 -6.03 4.58
N ARG A 49 17.93 -6.37 5.77
CA ARG A 49 18.90 -5.54 6.49
C ARG A 49 20.13 -5.32 5.59
N ARG A 50 20.80 -4.20 5.78
CA ARG A 50 22.01 -3.87 5.01
C ARG A 50 23.01 -5.02 5.13
N GLY A 51 23.30 -5.69 4.01
CA GLY A 51 24.25 -6.82 3.95
C GLY A 51 23.61 -8.21 3.81
N ASP A 52 22.31 -8.35 4.03
CA ASP A 52 21.61 -9.60 3.74
C ASP A 52 21.34 -9.73 2.22
N PRO A 53 21.31 -10.96 1.67
CA PRO A 53 20.84 -11.14 0.30
C PRO A 53 19.41 -10.59 0.18
N PRO A 54 19.04 -10.00 -0.97
CA PRO A 54 17.70 -9.46 -1.17
C PRO A 54 16.68 -10.54 -0.84
N GLU A 55 15.78 -10.25 0.10
CA GLU A 55 14.69 -11.17 0.41
C GLU A 55 13.88 -11.39 -0.86
N ARG A 56 13.59 -12.66 -1.15
CA ARG A 56 12.70 -13.03 -2.27
C ARG A 56 11.27 -12.58 -2.04
N ARG A 57 10.91 -12.33 -0.77
CA ARG A 57 9.58 -11.90 -0.36
C ARG A 57 9.29 -10.48 -0.79
N SER A 58 8.06 -10.26 -1.21
CA SER A 58 7.59 -8.97 -1.67
C SER A 58 6.34 -8.52 -0.90
N HIS A 59 6.17 -7.21 -0.86
CA HIS A 59 5.01 -6.54 -0.33
C HIS A 59 4.17 -6.00 -1.48
N ALA A 60 2.89 -6.40 -1.54
CA ALA A 60 1.96 -5.93 -2.54
C ALA A 60 1.23 -4.65 -2.11
N ALA A 61 0.89 -3.83 -3.10
CA ALA A 61 -0.03 -2.72 -2.96
C ALA A 61 -0.85 -2.54 -4.24
N LEU A 62 -1.99 -1.85 -4.11
CA LEU A 62 -2.72 -1.33 -5.26
C LEU A 62 -2.43 0.16 -5.40
N LEU A 63 -1.93 0.52 -6.55
CA LEU A 63 -1.64 1.89 -6.95
C LEU A 63 -2.88 2.38 -7.71
N VAL A 64 -3.68 3.22 -7.06
CA VAL A 64 -4.95 3.69 -7.61
C VAL A 64 -4.80 5.11 -8.09
N ARG A 65 -5.05 5.34 -9.39
CA ARG A 65 -5.16 6.68 -9.98
C ARG A 65 -6.63 6.95 -10.29
N LEU A 66 -7.19 7.98 -9.69
CA LEU A 66 -8.49 8.51 -10.06
C LEU A 66 -8.34 9.50 -11.21
N GLY A 67 -9.36 9.67 -12.03
CA GLY A 67 -9.34 10.63 -13.14
C GLY A 67 -9.11 12.07 -12.62
N GLY A 68 -7.85 12.50 -12.58
CA GLY A 68 -7.42 13.78 -12.03
C GLY A 68 -5.97 13.76 -11.57
N ALA A 69 -5.55 14.79 -10.86
CA ALA A 69 -4.22 14.85 -10.25
C ALA A 69 -4.24 14.10 -8.90
N GLY A 70 -3.38 13.10 -8.77
CA GLY A 70 -3.21 12.33 -7.54
C GLY A 70 -3.87 10.96 -7.55
N GLY A 71 -3.71 10.25 -6.46
CA GLY A 71 -4.22 8.89 -6.29
C GLY A 71 -4.02 8.37 -4.87
N PHE A 72 -4.04 7.04 -4.77
CA PHE A 72 -3.94 6.35 -3.48
C PHE A 72 -3.05 5.12 -3.61
N ILE A 73 -2.33 4.83 -2.53
CA ILE A 73 -1.74 3.51 -2.31
C ILE A 73 -2.65 2.77 -1.32
N VAL A 74 -3.20 1.62 -1.73
CA VAL A 74 -3.94 0.72 -0.84
C VAL A 74 -3.04 -0.45 -0.52
N GLN A 75 -2.70 -0.61 0.73
CA GLN A 75 -1.80 -1.68 1.19
C GLN A 75 -2.21 -2.21 2.55
N GLY A 76 -1.78 -3.44 2.84
CA GLY A 76 -1.88 -4.00 4.18
C GLY A 76 -0.63 -3.70 5.02
N GLY A 77 -0.78 -3.82 6.32
CA GLY A 77 0.31 -3.78 7.28
C GLY A 77 0.01 -4.62 8.49
N LYS A 78 0.86 -4.55 9.49
CA LYS A 78 0.64 -5.17 10.79
C LYS A 78 0.50 -4.12 11.87
N GLU A 79 -0.44 -4.32 12.77
CA GLU A 79 -0.68 -3.44 13.90
C GLU A 79 -0.71 -4.25 15.20
N ALA A 80 0.04 -3.81 16.21
CA ALA A 80 -0.02 -4.39 17.53
C ALA A 80 -1.40 -4.10 18.16
N VAL A 81 -2.02 -5.09 18.75
CA VAL A 81 -3.33 -4.94 19.38
C VAL A 81 -3.15 -4.85 20.89
N PRO A 82 -3.63 -3.79 21.56
CA PRO A 82 -3.61 -3.68 23.00
C PRO A 82 -4.28 -4.90 23.66
N GLY A 83 -3.63 -5.47 24.65
CA GLY A 83 -4.13 -6.65 25.36
C GLY A 83 -3.76 -8.00 24.71
N TRP A 84 -3.17 -8.02 23.54
CA TRP A 84 -2.61 -9.25 22.96
C TRP A 84 -1.21 -9.53 23.53
N LEU A 85 -0.80 -10.80 23.40
CA LEU A 85 0.56 -11.18 23.81
C LEU A 85 1.61 -10.37 23.03
N PRO A 86 2.77 -10.06 23.65
CA PRO A 86 3.86 -9.39 22.97
C PRO A 86 4.25 -10.11 21.67
N GLY A 87 4.43 -9.35 20.59
CA GLY A 87 4.77 -9.87 19.27
C GLY A 87 3.59 -10.30 18.40
N ARG A 88 2.37 -10.40 18.96
CA ARG A 88 1.16 -10.61 18.16
C ARG A 88 0.67 -9.29 17.55
N ALA A 89 0.19 -9.36 16.34
CA ALA A 89 -0.35 -8.24 15.60
C ALA A 89 -1.52 -8.70 14.72
N ARG A 90 -2.37 -7.78 14.32
CA ARG A 90 -3.41 -8.02 13.31
C ARG A 90 -3.02 -7.45 11.96
N VAL A 91 -3.67 -7.91 10.91
CA VAL A 91 -3.62 -7.25 9.60
C VAL A 91 -4.47 -5.98 9.66
N VAL A 92 -3.94 -4.89 9.12
CA VAL A 92 -4.66 -3.63 8.97
C VAL A 92 -4.43 -3.06 7.57
N GLY A 93 -5.48 -2.51 6.97
CA GLY A 93 -5.42 -1.85 5.67
C GLY A 93 -5.26 -0.35 5.80
N TYR A 94 -4.49 0.21 4.89
CA TYR A 94 -4.25 1.64 4.78
C TYR A 94 -4.64 2.14 3.41
N VAL A 95 -5.23 3.34 3.37
CA VAL A 95 -5.46 4.13 2.16
C VAL A 95 -4.63 5.40 2.28
N ILE A 96 -3.54 5.46 1.56
CA ILE A 96 -2.55 6.53 1.64
C ILE A 96 -2.74 7.44 0.43
N PRO A 97 -3.22 8.68 0.61
CA PRO A 97 -3.30 9.64 -0.49
C PRO A 97 -1.90 10.08 -0.92
N CYS A 98 -1.69 10.23 -2.22
CA CYS A 98 -0.42 10.63 -2.79
C CYS A 98 -0.59 11.28 -4.17
N GLN A 99 0.41 12.01 -4.62
CA GLN A 99 0.38 12.62 -5.96
C GLN A 99 0.67 11.60 -7.05
N ASP A 100 1.69 10.79 -6.87
CA ASP A 100 2.05 9.71 -7.78
C ASP A 100 2.21 8.39 -7.02
N PRO A 101 1.19 7.50 -7.07
CA PRO A 101 1.24 6.22 -6.37
C PRO A 101 2.43 5.35 -6.75
N SER A 102 2.89 5.38 -8.01
CA SER A 102 4.02 4.55 -8.46
C SER A 102 5.33 5.05 -7.87
N VAL A 103 5.56 6.35 -7.88
CA VAL A 103 6.75 6.97 -7.29
C VAL A 103 6.77 6.77 -5.77
N GLU A 104 5.66 7.08 -5.10
CA GLU A 104 5.56 6.97 -3.65
C GLU A 104 5.71 5.51 -3.17
N PHE A 105 5.16 4.55 -3.90
CA PHE A 105 5.31 3.14 -3.55
C PHE A 105 6.74 2.62 -3.73
N THR A 106 7.45 3.07 -4.76
CA THR A 106 8.85 2.70 -5.00
C THR A 106 9.76 3.26 -3.90
N ARG A 107 9.44 4.45 -3.38
CA ARG A 107 10.19 5.09 -2.30
C ARG A 107 9.72 4.58 -0.94
N ALA A 108 10.48 3.69 -0.34
CA ALA A 108 10.21 3.24 1.02
C ALA A 108 10.82 4.22 2.03
N ALA A 109 9.98 4.78 2.90
CA ALA A 109 10.49 5.48 4.08
C ALA A 109 11.15 4.46 5.03
N GLY A 110 12.43 4.64 5.32
CA GLY A 110 13.19 3.73 6.18
C GLY A 110 12.60 3.57 7.59
N ALA A 111 11.93 4.60 8.10
CA ALA A 111 11.23 4.55 9.39
C ALA A 111 10.17 3.44 9.48
N PHE A 112 9.60 3.00 8.36
CA PHE A 112 8.64 1.90 8.34
C PHE A 112 9.29 0.54 8.67
N TRP A 113 10.60 0.41 8.42
CA TRP A 113 11.38 -0.81 8.64
C TRP A 113 12.41 -0.67 9.77
N GLY A 114 12.37 0.43 10.51
CA GLY A 114 13.32 0.73 11.58
C GLY A 114 14.70 1.21 11.09
N GLU A 115 14.83 1.54 9.80
CA GLU A 115 16.04 2.10 9.22
C GLU A 115 15.87 3.61 8.96
N PRO A 116 16.85 4.44 9.27
CA PRO A 116 16.78 5.87 8.96
C PRO A 116 16.94 6.12 7.45
N GLY A 117 16.12 7.05 6.93
CA GLY A 117 16.22 7.51 5.55
C GLY A 117 15.12 7.00 4.62
N VAL A 118 15.26 7.36 3.35
CA VAL A 118 14.40 6.94 2.24
C VAL A 118 15.26 6.21 1.24
N ARG A 119 14.77 5.10 0.71
CA ARG A 119 15.45 4.34 -0.34
C ARG A 119 14.48 3.88 -1.40
N ASP A 120 14.93 3.76 -2.62
CA ASP A 120 14.19 3.12 -3.69
C ASP A 120 14.33 1.60 -3.57
N LEU A 121 13.21 0.89 -3.67
CA LEU A 121 13.17 -0.55 -3.65
C LEU A 121 12.73 -1.08 -5.02
N PRO A 122 13.31 -2.19 -5.49
CA PRO A 122 12.85 -2.85 -6.71
C PRO A 122 11.34 -3.08 -6.65
N THR A 123 10.62 -2.50 -7.61
CA THR A 123 9.17 -2.58 -7.74
C THR A 123 8.82 -3.22 -9.06
N ARG A 124 7.82 -4.09 -9.06
CA ARG A 124 7.29 -4.74 -10.26
C ARG A 124 5.79 -4.52 -10.33
N GLU A 125 5.31 -4.01 -11.44
CA GLU A 125 3.89 -4.02 -11.79
C GLU A 125 3.49 -5.41 -12.27
N ILE A 126 2.42 -5.94 -11.69
CA ILE A 126 1.94 -7.32 -11.96
C ILE A 126 0.75 -7.28 -12.91
N ALA A 127 -0.21 -6.42 -12.63
CA ALA A 127 -1.43 -6.30 -13.42
C ALA A 127 -2.03 -4.91 -13.29
N THR A 128 -2.71 -4.44 -14.33
CA THR A 128 -3.43 -3.17 -14.33
C THR A 128 -4.88 -3.39 -14.76
N PHE A 129 -5.80 -2.77 -14.04
CA PHE A 129 -7.23 -2.85 -14.25
C PHE A 129 -7.81 -1.46 -14.42
N VAL A 130 -8.83 -1.35 -15.26
CA VAL A 130 -9.67 -0.16 -15.38
C VAL A 130 -10.93 -0.39 -14.55
N GLU A 131 -11.23 0.52 -13.62
CA GLU A 131 -12.36 0.43 -12.68
C GLU A 131 -13.30 1.61 -12.86
N PRO A 132 -14.37 1.45 -13.66
CA PRO A 132 -15.38 2.48 -13.80
C PRO A 132 -16.11 2.72 -12.47
N GLY A 133 -16.30 3.99 -12.11
CA GLY A 133 -17.04 4.37 -10.91
C GLY A 133 -16.34 4.06 -9.59
N LEU A 134 -15.05 3.71 -9.59
CA LEU A 134 -14.28 3.60 -8.36
C LEU A 134 -13.97 5.01 -7.84
N THR A 135 -14.41 5.28 -6.62
CA THR A 135 -14.22 6.54 -5.92
C THR A 135 -13.40 6.34 -4.65
N GLU A 136 -12.84 7.42 -4.11
CA GLU A 136 -12.16 7.38 -2.80
C GLU A 136 -13.08 6.80 -1.71
N ALA A 137 -14.33 7.23 -1.66
CA ALA A 137 -15.29 6.73 -0.68
C ALA A 137 -15.48 5.21 -0.77
N ARG A 138 -15.55 4.65 -2.00
CA ARG A 138 -15.65 3.20 -2.21
C ARG A 138 -14.37 2.47 -1.81
N ILE A 139 -13.20 3.05 -2.11
CA ILE A 139 -11.90 2.50 -1.70
C ILE A 139 -11.85 2.38 -0.17
N ARG A 140 -12.17 3.47 0.54
CA ARG A 140 -12.16 3.50 2.01
C ARG A 140 -13.16 2.53 2.60
N ALA A 141 -14.39 2.48 2.09
CA ALA A 141 -15.41 1.54 2.55
C ALA A 141 -14.99 0.06 2.40
N ILE A 142 -14.30 -0.29 1.32
CA ILE A 142 -13.76 -1.64 1.14
C ILE A 142 -12.67 -1.91 2.19
N VAL A 143 -11.73 -0.99 2.39
CA VAL A 143 -10.65 -1.15 3.37
C VAL A 143 -11.20 -1.25 4.79
N ASP A 144 -12.17 -0.42 5.16
CA ASP A 144 -12.81 -0.48 6.48
C ASP A 144 -13.51 -1.83 6.71
N SER A 145 -14.23 -2.33 5.70
CA SER A 145 -14.84 -3.68 5.75
C SER A 145 -13.80 -4.79 5.91
N LEU A 146 -12.64 -4.67 5.26
CA LEU A 146 -11.54 -5.62 5.41
C LEU A 146 -10.87 -5.50 6.78
N ASN A 147 -10.71 -4.30 7.31
CA ASN A 147 -10.19 -4.09 8.66
C ASN A 147 -11.07 -4.77 9.72
N GLU A 148 -12.41 -4.75 9.54
CA GLU A 148 -13.31 -5.52 10.40
C GLU A 148 -13.16 -7.04 10.20
N GLU A 149 -13.04 -7.52 8.96
CA GLU A 149 -12.80 -8.95 8.65
C GLU A 149 -11.53 -9.48 9.31
N PHE A 150 -10.47 -8.66 9.31
CA PHE A 150 -9.17 -9.03 9.89
C PHE A 150 -9.03 -8.68 11.38
N ARG A 151 -10.01 -8.04 12.00
CA ARG A 151 -9.91 -7.46 13.35
C ARG A 151 -9.46 -8.45 14.43
N THR A 152 -9.86 -9.70 14.33
CA THR A 152 -9.54 -10.77 15.29
C THR A 152 -8.50 -11.76 14.78
N ARG A 153 -7.93 -11.54 13.61
CA ARG A 153 -7.02 -12.47 12.94
C ARG A 153 -5.55 -12.10 13.21
N ASP A 154 -4.78 -13.08 13.66
CA ASP A 154 -3.34 -12.89 13.84
C ASP A 154 -2.65 -12.70 12.48
N TYR A 155 -1.79 -11.70 12.42
CA TYR A 155 -0.88 -11.52 11.29
C TYR A 155 0.11 -12.69 11.21
N ARG A 156 0.17 -13.36 10.06
CA ARG A 156 1.13 -14.44 9.79
C ARG A 156 1.66 -14.29 8.37
N LEU A 157 2.97 -14.33 8.23
CA LEU A 157 3.60 -14.34 6.90
C LEU A 157 3.33 -15.64 6.15
N GLU A 158 3.29 -16.75 6.85
CA GLU A 158 3.10 -18.08 6.27
C GLU A 158 1.82 -18.73 6.80
N GLY A 159 1.04 -19.27 5.89
CA GLY A 159 -0.18 -20.04 6.21
C GLY A 159 -1.32 -19.25 6.85
N GLY A 160 -1.27 -17.93 6.83
CA GLY A 160 -2.29 -17.10 7.45
C GLY A 160 -2.42 -15.71 6.81
N PRO A 161 -3.23 -14.85 7.42
CA PRO A 161 -3.43 -13.51 6.90
C PRO A 161 -2.19 -12.64 7.05
N SER A 162 -1.81 -11.97 5.99
CA SER A 162 -0.70 -11.03 5.93
C SER A 162 -1.12 -9.71 5.28
N SER A 163 -0.20 -8.77 5.14
CA SER A 163 -0.44 -7.54 4.36
C SER A 163 -0.88 -7.83 2.92
N ASN A 164 -0.33 -8.86 2.29
CA ASN A 164 -0.68 -9.25 0.92
C ASN A 164 -2.09 -9.88 0.84
N SER A 165 -2.55 -10.52 1.92
CA SER A 165 -3.92 -11.03 1.99
C SER A 165 -4.95 -9.92 1.90
N LEU A 166 -4.70 -8.78 2.52
CA LEU A 166 -5.60 -7.63 2.43
C LEU A 166 -5.72 -7.14 0.98
N VAL A 167 -4.59 -7.06 0.26
CA VAL A 167 -4.57 -6.61 -1.13
C VAL A 167 -5.32 -7.58 -2.04
N SER A 168 -5.12 -8.88 -1.87
CA SER A 168 -5.86 -9.90 -2.64
C SER A 168 -7.37 -9.84 -2.35
N ARG A 169 -7.76 -9.70 -1.08
CA ARG A 169 -9.17 -9.55 -0.69
C ARG A 169 -9.81 -8.27 -1.23
N PHE A 170 -9.04 -7.19 -1.30
CA PHE A 170 -9.52 -5.95 -1.91
C PHE A 170 -9.88 -6.16 -3.39
N LEU A 171 -9.03 -6.83 -4.18
CA LEU A 171 -9.35 -7.19 -5.56
C LEU A 171 -10.60 -8.05 -5.67
N GLU A 172 -10.77 -9.05 -4.81
CA GLU A 172 -11.99 -9.86 -4.77
C GLU A 172 -13.24 -9.02 -4.44
N ARG A 173 -13.15 -8.02 -3.55
CA ARG A 173 -14.25 -7.09 -3.25
C ARG A 173 -14.59 -6.15 -4.43
N LEU A 174 -13.63 -5.90 -5.30
CA LEU A 174 -13.89 -5.23 -6.59
C LEU A 174 -14.52 -6.17 -7.63
N GLY A 175 -14.65 -7.46 -7.34
CA GLY A 175 -15.12 -8.47 -8.29
C GLY A 175 -14.04 -8.87 -9.31
N ARG A 176 -12.76 -8.61 -9.02
CA ARG A 176 -11.65 -8.96 -9.90
C ARG A 176 -11.07 -10.33 -9.55
N PRO A 177 -10.82 -11.17 -10.55
CA PRO A 177 -10.05 -12.38 -10.32
C PRO A 177 -8.64 -12.02 -9.87
N LEU A 178 -8.06 -12.84 -8.99
CA LEU A 178 -6.68 -12.64 -8.59
C LEU A 178 -5.76 -12.92 -9.78
N PRO A 179 -4.89 -11.97 -10.15
CA PRO A 179 -3.95 -12.18 -11.24
C PRO A 179 -2.88 -13.21 -10.84
N ALA A 180 -2.33 -13.88 -11.86
CA ALA A 180 -1.13 -14.68 -11.68
C ALA A 180 0.03 -13.77 -11.30
N ILE A 181 0.70 -14.09 -10.19
CA ILE A 181 1.82 -13.28 -9.66
C ILE A 181 3.18 -13.74 -10.19
N GLY A 182 3.20 -14.83 -11.00
CA GLY A 182 4.43 -15.36 -11.60
C GLY A 182 5.43 -15.85 -10.54
N ASP A 183 6.65 -15.35 -10.64
CA ASP A 183 7.77 -15.63 -9.75
C ASP A 183 7.86 -14.69 -8.53
N VAL A 184 6.86 -13.82 -8.33
CA VAL A 184 6.82 -12.91 -7.19
C VAL A 184 6.34 -13.64 -5.95
N ASP A 185 7.15 -13.68 -4.91
CA ASP A 185 6.77 -14.28 -3.62
C ASP A 185 5.96 -13.26 -2.79
N LEU A 186 4.65 -13.50 -2.70
CA LEU A 186 3.70 -12.72 -1.90
C LEU A 186 3.08 -13.58 -0.80
N PRO A 187 3.72 -13.71 0.36
CA PRO A 187 3.18 -14.51 1.46
C PRO A 187 1.75 -14.11 1.83
N GLY A 188 0.85 -15.10 1.94
CA GLY A 188 -0.57 -14.87 2.24
C GLY A 188 -1.41 -14.39 1.05
N TRP A 189 -0.86 -14.31 -0.17
CA TRP A 189 -1.64 -14.02 -1.37
C TRP A 189 -2.76 -15.04 -1.59
N GLY A 190 -3.99 -14.56 -1.82
CA GLY A 190 -5.14 -15.45 -2.00
C GLY A 190 -5.60 -16.18 -0.75
N TRP A 191 -5.08 -15.82 0.44
CA TRP A 191 -5.55 -16.37 1.69
C TRP A 191 -7.05 -16.11 1.90
N LYS A 192 -7.78 -17.12 2.37
CA LYS A 192 -9.21 -17.05 2.69
C LYS A 192 -9.42 -17.37 4.17
N PRO A 193 -10.36 -16.67 4.85
CA PRO A 193 -10.70 -16.90 6.24
C PRO A 193 -11.32 -18.27 6.50
#